data_b2f87e61acc4cb3e70887220ea2be30c
#
_entry.id   b2f87e61acc4cb3e70887220ea2be30c
#
_cell.length_a   1.000
_cell.length_b   1.000
_cell.length_c   1.000
_cell.angle_alpha   90.00
_cell.angle_beta   90.00
_cell.angle_gamma   90.00
#
_symmetry.space_group_name_H-M   'P 1'
#
loop_
_entity.id
_entity.type
_entity.pdbx_description
1 polymer ?
#
loop_
_entity_poly.entity_id
_entity_poly.type
_entity_poly.pdbx_seq_one_letter_code
_entity_poly.pdbx_strand_id
1 'polypeptide(L)'
;MKGSLHTDELMGAVVPSAAGMRTSRRISHVFVMDVPAYPRMLLITDAAINIAPGLEEKADIVRNAIDLAHVLGIERPKVAILSAVETVTSKIESTIQAAALCKMADRGQITGGVLDGPLAFDNAISLQAAQTKKIASPVAGQADILLVPDLEAGNMLAKQLCYLAGAEGAGIVLGARVPIVLTSRADSVRTRLASTAVLALVAHARHTGTFPTR
;
A
#
# COMPACT_ATOMS: atom_id res chain seq x y z
N MET A 1 -11.64 -4.58 -14.90
CA MET A 1 -11.56 -5.56 -13.79
C MET A 1 -11.05 -6.89 -14.32
N LYS A 2 -10.06 -7.47 -13.63
CA LYS A 2 -9.52 -8.78 -13.96
C LYS A 2 -10.49 -9.90 -13.52
N GLY A 3 -10.76 -10.85 -14.42
CA GLY A 3 -11.52 -12.08 -14.12
C GLY A 3 -10.58 -13.26 -13.86
N SER A 4 -10.64 -14.28 -14.72
CA SER A 4 -9.85 -15.53 -14.62
C SER A 4 -8.43 -15.43 -15.18
N LEU A 5 -8.05 -14.33 -15.82
CA LEU A 5 -6.71 -14.12 -16.37
C LEU A 5 -5.63 -14.14 -15.28
N HIS A 6 -4.40 -14.49 -15.64
CA HIS A 6 -3.25 -14.26 -14.79
C HIS A 6 -2.95 -12.76 -14.67
N THR A 7 -2.32 -12.34 -13.55
CA THR A 7 -1.98 -10.93 -13.31
C THR A 7 -1.01 -10.40 -14.37
N ASP A 8 -0.01 -11.19 -14.73
CA ASP A 8 0.99 -10.87 -15.73
C ASP A 8 0.40 -10.69 -17.15
N GLU A 9 -0.64 -11.45 -17.52
CA GLU A 9 -1.34 -11.25 -18.81
C GLU A 9 -2.02 -9.89 -18.87
N LEU A 10 -2.78 -9.53 -17.82
CA LEU A 10 -3.41 -8.21 -17.75
C LEU A 10 -2.37 -7.09 -17.71
N MET A 11 -1.39 -7.20 -16.82
CA MET A 11 -0.37 -6.16 -16.64
C MET A 11 0.55 -6.05 -17.85
N GLY A 12 0.84 -7.17 -18.53
CA GLY A 12 1.56 -7.19 -19.80
C GLY A 12 0.91 -6.36 -20.90
N ALA A 13 -0.43 -6.22 -20.87
CA ALA A 13 -1.16 -5.35 -21.79
C ALA A 13 -1.22 -3.88 -21.31
N VAL A 14 -1.10 -3.61 -20.02
CA VAL A 14 -1.23 -2.26 -19.42
C VAL A 14 0.11 -1.52 -19.36
N VAL A 15 1.17 -2.22 -18.98
CA VAL A 15 2.49 -1.61 -18.68
C VAL A 15 3.25 -1.10 -19.92
N PRO A 16 3.15 -1.70 -21.13
CA PRO A 16 3.86 -1.19 -22.29
C PRO A 16 3.56 0.28 -22.59
N SER A 17 4.58 1.06 -22.93
CA SER A 17 4.43 2.49 -23.24
C SER A 17 3.48 2.73 -24.41
N ALA A 18 3.46 1.82 -25.39
CA ALA A 18 2.56 1.88 -26.55
C ALA A 18 1.08 1.73 -26.18
N ALA A 19 0.75 1.11 -25.03
CA ALA A 19 -0.64 0.99 -24.56
C ALA A 19 -1.23 2.33 -24.08
N GLY A 20 -0.39 3.35 -23.84
CA GLY A 20 -0.83 4.69 -23.42
C GLY A 20 -1.44 4.77 -22.02
N MET A 21 -1.31 3.71 -21.20
CA MET A 21 -1.91 3.61 -19.87
C MET A 21 -0.97 4.09 -18.75
N ARG A 22 0.30 4.30 -19.04
CA ARG A 22 1.29 4.79 -18.06
C ARG A 22 1.09 6.28 -17.78
N THR A 23 1.44 6.66 -16.55
CA THR A 23 1.65 8.05 -16.12
C THR A 23 3.11 8.25 -15.74
N SER A 24 3.46 9.39 -15.16
CA SER A 24 4.78 9.62 -14.54
C SER A 24 4.99 8.79 -13.27
N ARG A 25 3.93 8.32 -12.63
CA ARG A 25 3.98 7.51 -11.42
C ARG A 25 4.21 6.04 -11.70
N ARG A 26 4.91 5.35 -10.79
CA ARG A 26 5.01 3.90 -10.81
C ARG A 26 3.63 3.27 -10.62
N ILE A 27 3.29 2.27 -11.43
CA ILE A 27 2.09 1.47 -11.24
C ILE A 27 2.30 0.58 -10.00
N SER A 28 1.36 0.59 -9.07
CA SER A 28 1.43 -0.19 -7.83
C SER A 28 0.07 -0.73 -7.41
N HIS A 29 0.09 -1.79 -6.62
CA HIS A 29 -1.11 -2.43 -6.09
C HIS A 29 -1.30 -2.07 -4.62
N VAL A 30 -2.55 -1.84 -4.21
CA VAL A 30 -2.93 -1.66 -2.80
C VAL A 30 -4.04 -2.64 -2.46
N PHE A 31 -3.83 -3.42 -1.40
CA PHE A 31 -4.91 -4.08 -0.69
C PHE A 31 -5.51 -3.12 0.33
N VAL A 32 -6.83 -2.99 0.33
CA VAL A 32 -7.62 -2.33 1.36
C VAL A 32 -8.26 -3.43 2.20
N MET A 33 -7.86 -3.55 3.47
CA MET A 33 -8.19 -4.67 4.32
C MET A 33 -9.06 -4.21 5.51
N ASP A 34 -10.12 -4.95 5.76
CA ASP A 34 -10.87 -4.92 7.01
C ASP A 34 -10.46 -6.15 7.83
N VAL A 35 -9.69 -5.92 8.90
CA VAL A 35 -9.13 -6.98 9.74
C VAL A 35 -9.88 -6.97 11.08
N PRO A 36 -10.64 -8.02 11.47
CA PRO A 36 -11.47 -8.01 12.68
C PRO A 36 -10.72 -7.66 13.98
N ALA A 37 -9.44 -8.03 14.05
CA ALA A 37 -8.58 -7.76 15.20
C ALA A 37 -7.92 -6.36 15.18
N TYR A 38 -8.14 -5.56 14.14
CA TYR A 38 -7.52 -4.24 14.00
C TYR A 38 -8.59 -3.16 13.79
N PRO A 39 -8.65 -2.11 14.64
CA PRO A 39 -9.79 -1.18 14.67
C PRO A 39 -9.78 -0.13 13.55
N ARG A 40 -8.88 -0.27 12.57
CA ARG A 40 -8.71 0.67 11.45
C ARG A 40 -8.72 -0.08 10.13
N MET A 41 -9.17 0.60 9.08
CA MET A 41 -8.90 0.14 7.72
C MET A 41 -7.39 0.09 7.49
N LEU A 42 -6.88 -1.02 6.96
CA LEU A 42 -5.46 -1.25 6.77
C LEU A 42 -5.14 -1.36 5.28
N LEU A 43 -4.31 -0.48 4.77
CA LEU A 43 -3.83 -0.53 3.39
C LEU A 43 -2.46 -1.21 3.36
N ILE A 44 -2.27 -2.21 2.48
CA ILE A 44 -1.00 -2.95 2.32
C ILE A 44 -0.51 -2.77 0.90
N THR A 45 0.72 -2.30 0.71
CA THR A 45 1.30 -1.96 -0.59
C THR A 45 2.83 -2.16 -0.64
N ASP A 46 3.47 -2.53 -1.77
CA ASP A 46 2.91 -3.20 -2.92
C ASP A 46 2.97 -4.71 -2.70
N ALA A 47 1.89 -5.39 -2.93
CA ALA A 47 1.80 -6.82 -2.64
C ALA A 47 1.46 -7.67 -3.87
N ALA A 48 1.54 -7.10 -5.08
CA ALA A 48 1.11 -7.82 -6.29
C ALA A 48 1.79 -7.43 -7.61
N ILE A 49 2.53 -6.32 -7.69
CA ILE A 49 3.09 -5.82 -8.96
C ILE A 49 4.60 -5.66 -8.92
N ASN A 50 5.12 -4.91 -7.95
CA ASN A 50 6.55 -4.59 -7.89
C ASN A 50 7.29 -5.63 -7.05
N ILE A 51 8.13 -6.45 -7.68
CA ILE A 51 8.79 -7.61 -7.04
C ILE A 51 9.73 -7.13 -5.93
N ALA A 52 10.73 -6.32 -6.26
CA ALA A 52 11.71 -5.77 -5.33
C ALA A 52 11.92 -4.28 -5.65
N PRO A 53 10.98 -3.41 -5.25
CA PRO A 53 11.05 -1.99 -5.61
C PRO A 53 12.22 -1.29 -4.92
N GLY A 54 12.94 -0.47 -5.67
CA GLY A 54 13.96 0.43 -5.15
C GLY A 54 13.36 1.67 -4.46
N LEU A 55 14.22 2.55 -3.97
CA LEU A 55 13.82 3.74 -3.19
C LEU A 55 12.82 4.63 -3.94
N GLU A 56 13.13 4.99 -5.18
CA GLU A 56 12.28 5.88 -5.99
C GLU A 56 10.93 5.23 -6.32
N GLU A 57 10.94 3.92 -6.60
CA GLU A 57 9.72 3.16 -6.84
C GLU A 57 8.86 3.09 -5.57
N LYS A 58 9.47 2.86 -4.40
CA LYS A 58 8.78 2.88 -3.11
C LYS A 58 8.19 4.25 -2.78
N ALA A 59 8.87 5.33 -3.13
CA ALA A 59 8.33 6.68 -2.96
C ALA A 59 7.02 6.86 -3.76
N ASP A 60 6.95 6.38 -4.99
CA ASP A 60 5.73 6.44 -5.80
C ASP A 60 4.65 5.49 -5.27
N ILE A 61 5.01 4.30 -4.83
CA ILE A 61 4.10 3.33 -4.21
C ILE A 61 3.43 3.97 -2.97
N VAL A 62 4.21 4.63 -2.11
CA VAL A 62 3.68 5.35 -0.93
C VAL A 62 2.74 6.47 -1.35
N ARG A 63 3.11 7.29 -2.34
CA ARG A 63 2.25 8.38 -2.83
C ARG A 63 0.91 7.85 -3.35
N ASN A 64 0.91 6.76 -4.12
CA ASN A 64 -0.31 6.12 -4.60
C ASN A 64 -1.20 5.65 -3.45
N ALA A 65 -0.62 5.06 -2.39
CA ALA A 65 -1.36 4.59 -1.23
C ALA A 65 -1.92 5.74 -0.39
N ILE A 66 -1.18 6.84 -0.23
CA ILE A 66 -1.64 8.07 0.43
C ILE A 66 -2.82 8.68 -0.33
N ASP A 67 -2.71 8.79 -1.67
CA ASP A 67 -3.79 9.31 -2.51
C ASP A 67 -5.06 8.45 -2.37
N LEU A 68 -4.92 7.12 -2.32
CA LEU A 68 -6.04 6.22 -2.05
C LEU A 68 -6.63 6.42 -0.66
N ALA A 69 -5.79 6.55 0.37
CA ALA A 69 -6.24 6.76 1.74
C ALA A 69 -7.09 8.04 1.86
N HIS A 70 -6.72 9.12 1.16
CA HIS A 70 -7.51 10.35 1.08
C HIS A 70 -8.88 10.10 0.43
N VAL A 71 -8.93 9.36 -0.67
CA VAL A 71 -10.20 8.98 -1.33
C VAL A 71 -11.11 8.17 -0.40
N LEU A 72 -10.51 7.37 0.48
CA LEU A 72 -11.22 6.57 1.48
C LEU A 72 -11.56 7.36 2.77
N GLY A 73 -11.29 8.67 2.81
CA GLY A 73 -11.65 9.56 3.91
C GLY A 73 -10.63 9.63 5.05
N ILE A 74 -9.41 9.11 4.85
CA ILE A 74 -8.33 9.22 5.84
C ILE A 74 -7.52 10.49 5.51
N GLU A 75 -7.80 11.59 6.17
CA GLU A 75 -7.22 12.90 5.86
C GLU A 75 -5.69 12.96 6.07
N ARG A 76 -5.19 12.27 7.08
CA ARG A 76 -3.76 12.26 7.42
C ARG A 76 -3.28 10.83 7.70
N PRO A 77 -3.15 9.99 6.66
CA PRO A 77 -2.80 8.59 6.82
C PRO A 77 -1.42 8.39 7.44
N LYS A 78 -1.34 7.43 8.35
CA LYS A 78 -0.11 7.00 9.03
C LYS A 78 0.50 5.86 8.26
N VAL A 79 1.68 6.08 7.71
CA VAL A 79 2.41 5.14 6.85
C VAL A 79 3.53 4.50 7.64
N ALA A 80 3.39 3.24 7.98
CA ALA A 80 4.47 2.43 8.54
C ALA A 80 5.28 1.79 7.41
N ILE A 81 6.57 2.10 7.37
CA ILE A 81 7.50 1.50 6.41
C ILE A 81 8.12 0.28 7.06
N LEU A 82 7.67 -0.89 6.60
CA LEU A 82 7.99 -2.16 7.25
C LEU A 82 9.40 -2.67 6.93
N SER A 83 10.00 -3.24 7.95
CA SER A 83 11.21 -4.06 7.87
C SER A 83 11.14 -5.18 8.91
N ALA A 84 12.15 -6.05 8.93
CA ALA A 84 12.24 -7.09 9.95
C ALA A 84 12.57 -6.54 11.35
N VAL A 85 13.19 -5.36 11.41
CA VAL A 85 13.63 -4.70 12.64
C VAL A 85 13.36 -3.20 12.58
N GLU A 86 13.33 -2.58 13.75
CA GLU A 86 13.09 -1.13 13.91
C GLU A 86 14.38 -0.29 13.95
N THR A 87 15.55 -0.93 13.83
CA THR A 87 16.85 -0.24 13.85
C THR A 87 17.42 -0.13 12.44
N VAL A 88 17.92 1.04 12.09
CA VAL A 88 18.61 1.24 10.80
C VAL A 88 19.94 0.49 10.79
N THR A 89 20.12 -0.42 9.84
CA THR A 89 21.36 -1.19 9.67
C THR A 89 21.64 -1.47 8.20
N SER A 90 22.92 -1.38 7.82
CA SER A 90 23.36 -1.69 6.45
C SER A 90 23.22 -3.16 6.06
N LYS A 91 22.97 -4.03 7.04
CA LYS A 91 22.77 -5.48 6.79
C LYS A 91 21.39 -5.80 6.22
N ILE A 92 20.42 -4.90 6.42
CA ILE A 92 19.04 -5.06 5.95
C ILE A 92 18.65 -3.81 5.16
N GLU A 93 18.66 -3.91 3.85
CA GLU A 93 18.46 -2.78 2.94
C GLU A 93 17.12 -2.06 3.17
N SER A 94 16.06 -2.79 3.49
CA SER A 94 14.75 -2.20 3.77
C SER A 94 14.76 -1.19 4.92
N THR A 95 15.69 -1.33 5.89
CA THR A 95 15.85 -0.35 6.99
C THR A 95 16.44 0.98 6.48
N ILE A 96 17.38 0.90 5.54
CA ILE A 96 18.00 2.09 4.92
C ILE A 96 16.96 2.81 4.06
N GLN A 97 16.22 2.05 3.24
CA GLN A 97 15.16 2.61 2.40
C GLN A 97 14.05 3.26 3.24
N ALA A 98 13.68 2.65 4.37
CA ALA A 98 12.71 3.21 5.31
C ALA A 98 13.17 4.56 5.86
N ALA A 99 14.40 4.65 6.35
CA ALA A 99 14.97 5.91 6.84
C ALA A 99 15.02 6.98 5.75
N ALA A 100 15.39 6.60 4.51
CA ALA A 100 15.41 7.52 3.37
C ALA A 100 14.01 8.04 3.03
N LEU A 101 12.98 7.18 2.98
CA LEU A 101 11.59 7.57 2.72
C LEU A 101 11.04 8.52 3.80
N CYS A 102 11.34 8.26 5.08
CA CYS A 102 11.00 9.18 6.17
C CYS A 102 11.66 10.53 5.96
N LYS A 103 12.94 10.56 5.56
CA LYS A 103 13.64 11.82 5.26
C LYS A 103 13.07 12.53 4.04
N MET A 104 12.64 11.80 3.01
CA MET A 104 11.93 12.37 1.85
C MET A 104 10.61 13.04 2.29
N ALA A 105 9.88 12.43 3.24
CA ALA A 105 8.68 13.05 3.80
C ALA A 105 9.00 14.33 4.60
N ASP A 106 10.02 14.29 5.47
CA ASP A 106 10.49 15.48 6.22
C ASP A 106 10.85 16.66 5.30
N ARG A 107 11.34 16.36 4.09
CA ARG A 107 11.75 17.36 3.08
C ARG A 107 10.63 17.74 2.11
N GLY A 108 9.41 17.22 2.30
CA GLY A 108 8.27 17.52 1.43
C GLY A 108 8.32 16.85 0.05
N GLN A 109 9.21 15.86 -0.14
CA GLN A 109 9.25 15.05 -1.37
C GLN A 109 8.10 14.02 -1.40
N ILE A 110 7.63 13.58 -0.24
CA ILE A 110 6.42 12.79 -0.05
C ILE A 110 5.52 13.58 0.88
N THR A 111 4.31 13.90 0.45
CA THR A 111 3.34 14.73 1.18
C THR A 111 2.00 14.02 1.35
N GLY A 112 1.14 14.56 2.20
CA GLY A 112 -0.23 14.06 2.40
C GLY A 112 -0.38 12.98 3.46
N GLY A 113 0.70 12.49 4.06
CA GLY A 113 0.67 11.49 5.13
C GLY A 113 1.79 11.70 6.15
N VAL A 114 1.77 10.92 7.21
CA VAL A 114 2.83 10.87 8.23
C VAL A 114 3.57 9.54 8.08
N LEU A 115 4.85 9.60 7.76
CA LEU A 115 5.68 8.42 7.54
C LEU A 115 6.56 8.15 8.75
N ASP A 116 6.72 6.88 9.12
CA ASP A 116 7.76 6.43 10.04
C ASP A 116 8.23 5.01 9.70
N GLY A 117 9.51 4.75 10.00
CA GLY A 117 10.18 3.48 9.76
C GLY A 117 11.71 3.60 9.88
N PRO A 118 12.40 2.46 9.95
CA PRO A 118 11.84 1.10 9.83
C PRO A 118 10.98 0.71 11.04
N LEU A 119 9.89 -0.01 10.80
CA LEU A 119 9.07 -0.61 11.84
C LEU A 119 8.90 -2.11 11.56
N ALA A 120 8.98 -2.94 12.61
CA ALA A 120 8.55 -4.32 12.51
C ALA A 120 7.01 -4.36 12.51
N PHE A 121 6.42 -5.45 12.00
CA PHE A 121 4.98 -5.55 11.84
C PHE A 121 4.21 -5.35 13.16
N ASP A 122 4.67 -5.99 14.24
CA ASP A 122 4.08 -5.85 15.58
C ASP A 122 4.07 -4.39 16.06
N ASN A 123 5.17 -3.67 15.83
CA ASN A 123 5.28 -2.26 16.23
C ASN A 123 4.40 -1.34 15.39
N ALA A 124 4.16 -1.69 14.12
CA ALA A 124 3.33 -0.89 13.23
C ALA A 124 1.84 -0.92 13.63
N ILE A 125 1.36 -2.07 14.15
CA ILE A 125 -0.07 -2.29 14.41
C ILE A 125 -0.45 -2.40 15.88
N SER A 126 0.51 -2.65 16.80
CA SER A 126 0.27 -2.81 18.23
C SER A 126 0.92 -1.69 19.04
N LEU A 127 0.10 -0.84 19.64
CA LEU A 127 0.58 0.21 20.53
C LEU A 127 1.34 -0.36 21.73
N GLN A 128 0.88 -1.50 22.26
CA GLN A 128 1.55 -2.20 23.36
C GLN A 128 2.95 -2.67 22.96
N ALA A 129 3.10 -3.24 21.76
CA ALA A 129 4.42 -3.67 21.25
C ALA A 129 5.37 -2.47 21.08
N ALA A 130 4.87 -1.37 20.49
CA ALA A 130 5.62 -0.13 20.33
C ALA A 130 6.09 0.45 21.67
N GLN A 131 5.20 0.48 22.67
CA GLN A 131 5.52 0.96 24.03
C GLN A 131 6.55 0.05 24.72
N THR A 132 6.39 -1.27 24.63
CA THR A 132 7.34 -2.25 25.22
C THR A 132 8.75 -2.07 24.66
N LYS A 133 8.84 -1.78 23.35
CA LYS A 133 10.11 -1.53 22.66
C LYS A 133 10.57 -0.06 22.77
N LYS A 134 9.81 0.79 23.48
CA LYS A 134 10.12 2.23 23.68
C LYS A 134 10.27 3.01 22.38
N ILE A 135 9.44 2.69 21.38
CA ILE A 135 9.46 3.37 20.09
C ILE A 135 8.64 4.66 20.22
N ALA A 136 9.30 5.80 20.10
CA ALA A 136 8.66 7.11 20.04
C ALA A 136 8.33 7.44 18.58
N SER A 137 7.08 7.25 18.19
CA SER A 137 6.63 7.38 16.80
C SER A 137 5.18 7.86 16.72
N PRO A 138 4.85 8.77 15.80
CA PRO A 138 3.46 9.16 15.55
C PRO A 138 2.67 8.11 14.77
N VAL A 139 3.32 7.07 14.26
CA VAL A 139 2.76 6.02 13.39
C VAL A 139 2.66 4.68 14.12
N ALA A 140 3.67 4.33 14.92
CA ALA A 140 3.75 3.02 15.57
C ALA A 140 2.50 2.71 16.40
N GLY A 141 1.98 1.50 16.24
CA GLY A 141 0.79 0.98 16.91
C GLY A 141 -0.55 1.42 16.31
N GLN A 142 -0.54 2.24 15.25
CA GLN A 142 -1.77 2.83 14.69
C GLN A 142 -1.65 3.15 13.19
N ALA A 143 -0.90 2.32 12.45
CA ALA A 143 -0.70 2.49 11.03
C ALA A 143 -2.01 2.34 10.24
N ASP A 144 -2.22 3.20 9.26
CA ASP A 144 -3.30 3.10 8.27
C ASP A 144 -2.76 2.46 6.98
N ILE A 145 -1.46 2.65 6.67
CA ILE A 145 -0.79 2.12 5.49
C ILE A 145 0.46 1.36 5.93
N LEU A 146 0.62 0.14 5.41
CA LEU A 146 1.84 -0.66 5.53
C LEU A 146 2.54 -0.70 4.18
N LEU A 147 3.71 -0.05 4.08
CA LEU A 147 4.62 -0.26 2.96
C LEU A 147 5.50 -1.45 3.27
N VAL A 148 5.34 -2.52 2.52
CA VAL A 148 6.14 -3.75 2.68
C VAL A 148 7.49 -3.65 1.96
N PRO A 149 8.51 -4.41 2.39
CA PRO A 149 9.84 -4.36 1.77
C PRO A 149 9.84 -4.85 0.32
N ASP A 150 9.05 -5.87 0.01
CA ASP A 150 8.98 -6.51 -1.30
C ASP A 150 7.62 -7.20 -1.51
N LEU A 151 7.41 -7.71 -2.73
CA LEU A 151 6.18 -8.38 -3.13
C LEU A 151 5.89 -9.64 -2.30
N GLU A 152 6.93 -10.42 -1.99
CA GLU A 152 6.75 -11.69 -1.28
C GLU A 152 6.22 -11.44 0.13
N ALA A 153 6.86 -10.53 0.88
CA ALA A 153 6.41 -10.13 2.20
C ALA A 153 4.97 -9.59 2.18
N GLY A 154 4.65 -8.72 1.23
CA GLY A 154 3.31 -8.14 1.11
C GLY A 154 2.24 -9.14 0.73
N ASN A 155 2.52 -10.01 -0.24
CA ASN A 155 1.58 -11.02 -0.70
C ASN A 155 1.29 -12.08 0.37
N MET A 156 2.34 -12.54 1.07
CA MET A 156 2.20 -13.47 2.18
C MET A 156 1.41 -12.84 3.33
N LEU A 157 1.72 -11.60 3.72
CA LEU A 157 1.01 -10.88 4.78
C LEU A 157 -0.48 -10.73 4.45
N ALA A 158 -0.82 -10.26 3.26
CA ALA A 158 -2.21 -10.10 2.85
C ALA A 158 -2.98 -11.43 2.88
N LYS A 159 -2.37 -12.51 2.39
CA LYS A 159 -2.98 -13.85 2.45
C LYS A 159 -3.12 -14.37 3.87
N GLN A 160 -2.12 -14.18 4.73
CA GLN A 160 -2.22 -14.58 6.14
C GLN A 160 -3.38 -13.88 6.84
N LEU A 161 -3.56 -12.58 6.61
CA LEU A 161 -4.68 -11.84 7.18
C LEU A 161 -6.03 -12.39 6.68
N CYS A 162 -6.16 -12.66 5.37
CA CYS A 162 -7.40 -13.21 4.82
C CYS A 162 -7.71 -14.61 5.33
N TYR A 163 -6.73 -15.52 5.29
CA TYR A 163 -6.98 -16.94 5.55
C TYR A 163 -6.88 -17.32 7.04
N LEU A 164 -6.11 -16.59 7.84
CA LEU A 164 -5.89 -16.90 9.26
C LEU A 164 -6.58 -15.91 10.20
N ALA A 165 -6.69 -14.64 9.81
CA ALA A 165 -7.27 -13.61 10.66
C ALA A 165 -8.71 -13.19 10.24
N GLY A 166 -9.29 -13.85 9.24
CA GLY A 166 -10.66 -13.58 8.78
C GLY A 166 -10.83 -12.20 8.15
N ALA A 167 -9.75 -11.60 7.65
CA ALA A 167 -9.80 -10.30 7.02
C ALA A 167 -10.55 -10.35 5.68
N GLU A 168 -11.34 -9.32 5.42
CA GLU A 168 -11.92 -9.05 4.11
C GLU A 168 -11.12 -7.97 3.39
N GLY A 169 -10.96 -8.10 2.09
CA GLY A 169 -10.11 -7.20 1.33
C GLY A 169 -10.68 -6.77 0.00
N ALA A 170 -10.18 -5.63 -0.49
CA ALA A 170 -10.34 -5.16 -1.86
C ALA A 170 -8.96 -4.91 -2.46
N GLY A 171 -8.79 -5.19 -3.77
CA GLY A 171 -7.52 -4.99 -4.48
C GLY A 171 -7.66 -4.00 -5.62
N ILE A 172 -6.81 -2.98 -5.63
CA ILE A 172 -6.79 -1.94 -6.67
C ILE A 172 -5.38 -1.61 -7.13
N VAL A 173 -5.23 -1.35 -8.42
CA VAL A 173 -3.99 -0.86 -9.03
C VAL A 173 -4.12 0.62 -9.34
N LEU A 174 -3.12 1.36 -8.94
CA LEU A 174 -2.99 2.81 -9.11
C LEU A 174 -1.73 3.16 -9.92
N GLY A 175 -1.51 4.44 -10.21
CA GLY A 175 -0.38 4.91 -11.02
C GLY A 175 -0.59 4.78 -12.53
N ALA A 176 -1.67 4.14 -12.98
CA ALA A 176 -2.11 4.15 -14.37
C ALA A 176 -3.12 5.27 -14.64
N ARG A 177 -3.36 5.60 -15.91
CA ARG A 177 -4.37 6.61 -16.34
C ARG A 177 -5.76 6.29 -15.83
N VAL A 178 -6.09 5.02 -15.69
CA VAL A 178 -7.35 4.55 -15.10
C VAL A 178 -7.07 3.61 -13.94
N PRO A 179 -7.87 3.61 -12.88
CA PRO A 179 -7.75 2.62 -11.82
C PRO A 179 -8.12 1.23 -12.36
N ILE A 180 -7.45 0.19 -11.86
CA ILE A 180 -7.65 -1.19 -12.32
C ILE A 180 -7.99 -2.06 -11.12
N VAL A 181 -9.08 -2.82 -11.19
CA VAL A 181 -9.39 -3.85 -10.20
C VAL A 181 -8.57 -5.10 -10.52
N LEU A 182 -7.68 -5.43 -9.60
CA LEU A 182 -6.83 -6.61 -9.68
C LEU A 182 -7.16 -7.54 -8.52
N THR A 183 -7.91 -8.60 -8.80
CA THR A 183 -8.33 -9.60 -7.82
C THR A 183 -7.66 -10.94 -8.09
N SER A 184 -7.54 -11.78 -7.05
CA SER A 184 -7.14 -13.17 -7.21
C SER A 184 -8.24 -13.99 -7.90
N ARG A 185 -7.87 -15.07 -8.56
CA ARG A 185 -8.85 -16.02 -9.10
C ARG A 185 -9.66 -16.71 -7.99
N ALA A 186 -9.07 -16.84 -6.81
CA ALA A 186 -9.70 -17.42 -5.63
C ALA A 186 -10.55 -16.45 -4.82
N ASP A 187 -10.60 -15.16 -5.20
CA ASP A 187 -11.34 -14.14 -4.46
C ASP A 187 -12.85 -14.36 -4.56
N SER A 188 -13.52 -14.08 -3.45
CA SER A 188 -14.98 -14.15 -3.31
C SER A 188 -15.68 -13.08 -4.17
N VAL A 189 -16.97 -13.26 -4.39
CA VAL A 189 -17.82 -12.24 -5.01
C VAL A 189 -17.79 -10.95 -4.19
N ARG A 190 -17.79 -11.05 -2.87
CA ARG A 190 -17.73 -9.89 -1.96
C ARG A 190 -16.44 -9.08 -2.15
N THR A 191 -15.27 -9.75 -2.20
CA THR A 191 -13.98 -9.11 -2.50
C THR A 191 -14.00 -8.38 -3.84
N ARG A 192 -14.60 -8.99 -4.87
CA ARG A 192 -14.71 -8.39 -6.20
C ARG A 192 -15.62 -7.16 -6.20
N LEU A 193 -16.75 -7.22 -5.50
CA LEU A 193 -17.65 -6.08 -5.34
C LEU A 193 -17.00 -4.95 -4.55
N ALA A 194 -16.33 -5.25 -3.45
CA ALA A 194 -15.58 -4.27 -2.66
C ALA A 194 -14.49 -3.59 -3.49
N SER A 195 -13.72 -4.36 -4.27
CA SER A 195 -12.70 -3.82 -5.17
C SER A 195 -13.30 -2.89 -6.23
N THR A 196 -14.49 -3.23 -6.75
CA THR A 196 -15.20 -2.40 -7.72
C THR A 196 -15.73 -1.11 -7.07
N ALA A 197 -16.20 -1.17 -5.82
CA ALA A 197 -16.63 0.01 -5.08
C ALA A 197 -15.45 0.96 -4.85
N VAL A 198 -14.29 0.45 -4.42
CA VAL A 198 -13.06 1.26 -4.28
C VAL A 198 -12.66 1.90 -5.61
N LEU A 199 -12.73 1.14 -6.72
CA LEU A 199 -12.46 1.68 -8.06
C LEU A 199 -13.41 2.83 -8.40
N ALA A 200 -14.72 2.69 -8.11
CA ALA A 200 -15.71 3.71 -8.37
C ALA A 200 -15.42 5.00 -7.59
N LEU A 201 -15.02 4.90 -6.32
CA LEU A 201 -14.61 6.04 -5.50
C LEU A 201 -13.39 6.75 -6.10
N VAL A 202 -12.36 6.01 -6.50
CA VAL A 202 -11.15 6.57 -7.14
C VAL A 202 -11.50 7.22 -8.48
N ALA A 203 -12.34 6.61 -9.30
CA ALA A 203 -12.77 7.16 -10.57
C ALA A 203 -13.57 8.45 -10.37
N HIS A 204 -14.46 8.49 -9.39
CA HIS A 204 -15.23 9.69 -9.03
C HIS A 204 -14.31 10.81 -8.56
N ALA A 205 -13.36 10.53 -7.64
CA ALA A 205 -12.41 11.51 -7.13
C ALA A 205 -11.55 12.12 -8.27
N ARG A 206 -11.14 11.29 -9.25
CA ARG A 206 -10.43 11.79 -10.44
C ARG A 206 -11.31 12.68 -11.33
N HIS A 207 -12.56 12.31 -11.52
CA HIS A 207 -13.50 13.07 -12.33
C HIS A 207 -13.82 14.43 -11.70
N THR A 208 -13.96 14.50 -10.38
CA THR A 208 -14.26 15.74 -9.63
C THR A 208 -13.02 16.58 -9.32
N GLY A 209 -11.82 16.13 -9.70
CA GLY A 209 -10.56 16.82 -9.42
C GLY A 209 -10.12 16.78 -7.94
N THR A 210 -10.76 15.94 -7.13
CA THR A 210 -10.39 15.74 -5.71
C THR A 210 -9.29 14.71 -5.54
N PHE A 211 -8.97 13.94 -6.58
CA PHE A 211 -7.81 13.04 -6.58
C PHE A 211 -6.55 13.85 -6.92
N PRO A 212 -5.46 13.76 -6.15
CA PRO A 212 -4.24 14.50 -6.44
C PRO A 212 -3.67 14.11 -7.81
N THR A 213 -3.78 15.02 -8.76
CA THR A 213 -3.17 14.90 -10.10
C THR A 213 -1.80 15.59 -10.09
N ARG A 214 -0.79 14.93 -9.52
CA ARG A 214 0.60 15.41 -9.60
C ARG A 214 1.49 14.41 -10.30
#